data_05d49efb123df7531bf597324c1aaed7
#
_entry.id   05d49efb123df7531bf597324c1aaed7
#
_cell.length_a   1.000
_cell.length_b   1.000
_cell.length_c   1.000
_cell.angle_alpha   90.00
_cell.angle_beta   90.00
_cell.angle_gamma   90.00
#
_symmetry.space_group_name_H-M   'P 1'
#
loop_
_entity.id
_entity.type
_entity.pdbx_description
1 polymer ?
#
loop_
_entity_poly.entity_id
_entity_poly.type
_entity_poly.pdbx_seq_one_letter_code
_entity_poly.pdbx_strand_id
1 'polypeptide(L)'
;MSGDTVVPGLAGELTPSGHRLMVRVYFEDTDFSGVVYHARYLHFLERGRTDYLRLHGIGHGELMDGRFGEPMAFAVRHMDIDFLRPARIDDILSVETSTTLLGGARVVLGQRISRGDTLLVQAKVKVAVISPEGKPRRCLLYTSPSPRDATLS
;
A
#
# COMPACT_ATOMS: atom_id res chain seq x y z
N MET A 1 6.00 -2.34 23.01
CA MET A 1 5.12 -3.03 22.05
C MET A 1 4.28 -2.01 21.31
N SER A 2 4.12 -2.19 20.05
CA SER A 2 3.32 -1.28 19.25
C SER A 2 1.84 -1.29 19.59
N GLY A 3 1.42 -2.16 20.46
CA GLY A 3 0.02 -2.34 20.77
C GLY A 3 -0.72 -3.22 19.78
N ASP A 4 -0.06 -3.62 18.71
CA ASP A 4 -0.71 -4.45 17.71
C ASP A 4 -0.88 -5.86 18.21
N THR A 5 -2.10 -6.33 18.19
CA THR A 5 -2.38 -7.75 18.40
C THR A 5 -2.16 -8.46 17.07
N VAL A 6 -1.39 -9.54 17.12
CA VAL A 6 -1.18 -10.33 15.92
C VAL A 6 -2.44 -11.15 15.67
N VAL A 7 -3.18 -10.78 14.64
CA VAL A 7 -4.37 -11.51 14.19
C VAL A 7 -4.02 -12.16 12.85
N PRO A 8 -3.93 -13.49 12.78
CA PRO A 8 -3.54 -14.17 11.54
C PRO A 8 -4.40 -13.74 10.37
N GLY A 9 -3.75 -13.32 9.29
CA GLY A 9 -4.42 -12.94 8.06
C GLY A 9 -5.05 -11.56 8.02
N LEU A 10 -5.16 -10.87 9.15
CA LEU A 10 -5.80 -9.56 9.17
C LEU A 10 -5.06 -8.54 8.30
N ALA A 11 -3.75 -8.51 8.37
CA ALA A 11 -2.93 -7.61 7.56
C ALA A 11 -2.48 -8.25 6.25
N GLY A 12 -3.12 -9.33 5.82
CA GLY A 12 -2.72 -10.06 4.63
C GLY A 12 -1.47 -10.88 4.84
N GLU A 13 -0.69 -11.05 3.78
CA GLU A 13 0.52 -11.87 3.82
C GLU A 13 1.59 -11.30 2.91
N LEU A 14 2.85 -11.51 3.28
CA LEU A 14 3.96 -11.21 2.39
C LEU A 14 4.06 -12.31 1.33
N THR A 15 4.39 -11.90 0.11
CA THR A 15 4.58 -12.80 -1.03
C THR A 15 6.00 -12.64 -1.54
N PRO A 16 6.48 -13.53 -2.41
CA PRO A 16 7.82 -13.38 -2.98
C PRO A 16 8.05 -12.03 -3.69
N SER A 17 6.99 -11.44 -4.25
CA SER A 17 7.10 -10.17 -4.97
C SER A 17 6.62 -8.96 -4.17
N GLY A 18 6.05 -9.16 -2.98
CA GLY A 18 5.55 -8.06 -2.18
C GLY A 18 4.54 -8.49 -1.15
N HIS A 19 3.27 -8.16 -1.38
CA HIS A 19 2.21 -8.34 -0.38
C HIS A 19 0.88 -8.61 -1.06
N ARG A 20 0.02 -9.34 -0.39
CA ARG A 20 -1.36 -9.58 -0.82
C ARG A 20 -2.31 -9.39 0.34
N LEU A 21 -3.34 -8.59 0.12
CA LEU A 21 -4.44 -8.39 1.06
C LEU A 21 -5.73 -8.82 0.36
N MET A 22 -6.55 -9.63 1.06
CA MET A 22 -7.86 -10.01 0.55
C MET A 22 -8.90 -9.08 1.12
N VAL A 23 -9.81 -8.61 0.27
CA VAL A 23 -10.94 -7.77 0.70
C VAL A 23 -12.22 -8.28 0.08
N ARG A 24 -13.32 -8.13 0.81
CA ARG A 24 -14.66 -8.41 0.31
C ARG A 24 -15.33 -7.11 -0.04
N VAL A 25 -16.07 -7.09 -1.13
CA VAL A 25 -16.86 -5.92 -1.51
C VAL A 25 -18.18 -5.96 -0.75
N TYR A 26 -18.44 -4.91 0.03
CA TYR A 26 -19.68 -4.74 0.76
C TYR A 26 -20.61 -3.77 0.04
N PHE A 27 -21.86 -3.71 0.49
CA PHE A 27 -22.85 -2.80 -0.10
C PHE A 27 -22.37 -1.35 -0.08
N GLU A 28 -21.73 -0.94 1.00
CA GLU A 28 -21.21 0.44 1.12
C GLU A 28 -20.15 0.78 0.09
N ASP A 29 -19.54 -0.22 -0.53
CA ASP A 29 -18.50 0.00 -1.54
C ASP A 29 -19.08 0.22 -2.93
N THR A 30 -20.38 -0.02 -3.11
CA THR A 30 -21.02 0.03 -4.41
C THR A 30 -21.87 1.28 -4.58
N ASP A 31 -22.08 1.67 -5.85
CA ASP A 31 -23.02 2.71 -6.20
C ASP A 31 -24.40 2.10 -6.49
N PHE A 32 -25.35 2.94 -6.93
CA PHE A 32 -26.71 2.44 -7.18
C PHE A 32 -26.80 1.44 -8.33
N SER A 33 -25.77 1.35 -9.18
CA SER A 33 -25.73 0.36 -10.27
C SER A 33 -25.22 -1.00 -9.82
N GLY A 34 -24.80 -1.14 -8.56
CA GLY A 34 -24.32 -2.41 -8.01
C GLY A 34 -22.87 -2.73 -8.28
N VAL A 35 -22.12 -1.79 -8.85
CA VAL A 35 -20.68 -1.95 -9.04
C VAL A 35 -19.93 -1.07 -8.05
N VAL A 36 -18.68 -1.45 -7.78
CA VAL A 36 -17.82 -0.69 -6.87
C VAL A 36 -17.60 0.70 -7.44
N TYR A 37 -17.89 1.70 -6.60
CA TYR A 37 -17.62 3.10 -6.94
C TYR A 37 -16.10 3.27 -7.08
N HIS A 38 -15.67 3.89 -8.17
CA HIS A 38 -14.23 3.91 -8.50
C HIS A 38 -13.36 4.53 -7.42
N ALA A 39 -13.88 5.47 -6.63
CA ALA A 39 -13.11 6.02 -5.51
C ALA A 39 -12.83 4.99 -4.41
N ARG A 40 -13.62 3.93 -4.31
CA ARG A 40 -13.41 2.88 -3.32
C ARG A 40 -12.16 2.06 -3.60
N TYR A 41 -11.79 1.92 -4.85
CA TYR A 41 -10.53 1.24 -5.18
C TYR A 41 -9.34 1.95 -4.57
N LEU A 42 -9.39 3.27 -4.44
CA LEU A 42 -8.33 4.03 -3.79
C LEU A 42 -8.18 3.62 -2.32
N HIS A 43 -9.29 3.35 -1.64
CA HIS A 43 -9.26 2.87 -0.26
C HIS A 43 -8.67 1.47 -0.17
N PHE A 44 -9.03 0.58 -1.09
CA PHE A 44 -8.47 -0.77 -1.12
C PHE A 44 -6.96 -0.72 -1.36
N LEU A 45 -6.53 0.13 -2.28
CA LEU A 45 -5.10 0.29 -2.56
C LEU A 45 -4.36 0.85 -1.35
N GLU A 46 -4.95 1.81 -0.64
CA GLU A 46 -4.35 2.34 0.57
C GLU A 46 -4.17 1.28 1.64
N ARG A 47 -5.20 0.46 1.85
CA ARG A 47 -5.11 -0.65 2.81
C ARG A 47 -3.99 -1.60 2.46
N GLY A 48 -3.84 -1.91 1.17
CA GLY A 48 -2.76 -2.77 0.71
C GLY A 48 -1.40 -2.18 1.04
N ARG A 49 -1.18 -0.90 0.75
CA ARG A 49 0.07 -0.23 1.06
C ARG A 49 0.35 -0.20 2.56
N THR A 50 -0.66 0.14 3.34
CA THR A 50 -0.53 0.25 4.79
C THR A 50 -0.16 -1.08 5.43
N ASP A 51 -0.84 -2.15 5.03
CA ASP A 51 -0.58 -3.47 5.60
C ASP A 51 0.74 -4.07 5.10
N TYR A 52 1.14 -3.74 3.88
CA TYR A 52 2.46 -4.09 3.37
C TYR A 52 3.56 -3.53 4.29
N LEU A 53 3.47 -2.24 4.62
CA LEU A 53 4.42 -1.61 5.52
C LEU A 53 4.32 -2.18 6.93
N ARG A 54 3.11 -2.46 7.40
CA ARG A 54 2.89 -3.03 8.74
C ARG A 54 3.60 -4.37 8.89
N LEU A 55 3.54 -5.22 7.89
CA LEU A 55 4.23 -6.52 7.95
C LEU A 55 5.74 -6.39 7.86
N HIS A 56 6.25 -5.23 7.43
CA HIS A 56 7.67 -4.90 7.52
C HIS A 56 8.02 -4.19 8.83
N GLY A 57 7.10 -4.14 9.79
CA GLY A 57 7.32 -3.51 11.07
C GLY A 57 7.17 -1.99 11.07
N ILE A 58 6.60 -1.41 10.01
CA ILE A 58 6.43 0.04 9.88
C ILE A 58 4.95 0.38 9.91
N GLY A 59 4.47 0.87 11.07
CA GLY A 59 3.12 1.38 11.18
C GLY A 59 3.10 2.89 11.02
N HIS A 60 2.00 3.43 10.48
CA HIS A 60 1.85 4.87 10.30
C HIS A 60 1.93 5.62 11.62
N GLY A 61 1.30 5.10 12.67
CA GLY A 61 1.34 5.72 13.99
C GLY A 61 2.74 5.77 14.56
N GLU A 62 3.49 4.67 14.44
CA GLU A 62 4.86 4.59 14.92
C GLU A 62 5.77 5.55 14.16
N LEU A 63 5.53 5.71 12.88
CA LEU A 63 6.29 6.62 12.05
C LEU A 63 6.03 8.08 12.47
N MET A 64 4.77 8.42 12.70
CA MET A 64 4.37 9.76 13.13
C MET A 64 4.87 10.09 14.53
N ASP A 65 4.98 9.10 15.40
CA ASP A 65 5.47 9.28 16.77
C ASP A 65 6.99 9.45 16.84
N GLY A 66 7.69 9.31 15.73
CA GLY A 66 9.13 9.44 15.72
C GLY A 66 9.87 8.24 16.27
N ARG A 67 9.24 7.07 16.28
CA ARG A 67 9.87 5.83 16.79
C ARG A 67 11.15 5.48 16.07
N PHE A 68 11.25 5.84 14.78
CA PHE A 68 12.41 5.55 13.94
C PHE A 68 13.32 6.76 13.78
N GLY A 69 13.27 7.70 14.73
CA GLY A 69 14.06 8.92 14.71
C GLY A 69 13.16 10.15 14.73
N GLU A 70 13.20 10.99 13.70
CA GLU A 70 12.28 12.12 13.60
C GLU A 70 10.90 11.66 13.14
N PRO A 71 9.83 12.34 13.56
CA PRO A 71 8.51 12.05 13.03
C PRO A 71 8.49 12.14 11.52
N MET A 72 7.83 11.17 10.88
CA MET A 72 7.75 11.06 9.42
C MET A 72 6.38 10.58 9.01
N ALA A 73 6.05 10.76 7.75
CA ALA A 73 4.85 10.22 7.17
C ALA A 73 5.09 9.88 5.70
N PHE A 74 4.30 8.94 5.18
CA PHE A 74 4.28 8.68 3.75
C PHE A 74 3.20 9.53 3.11
N ALA A 75 3.56 10.19 2.01
CA ALA A 75 2.62 11.00 1.25
C ALA A 75 2.57 10.51 -0.19
N VAL A 76 1.37 10.21 -0.66
CA VAL A 76 1.19 9.87 -2.08
C VAL A 76 1.34 11.14 -2.89
N ARG A 77 2.27 11.12 -3.83
CA ARG A 77 2.55 12.27 -4.69
C ARG A 77 1.89 12.14 -6.06
N HIS A 78 1.72 10.92 -6.53
CA HIS A 78 1.19 10.68 -7.85
C HIS A 78 0.65 9.26 -7.95
N MET A 79 -0.44 9.09 -8.66
CA MET A 79 -0.99 7.77 -8.95
C MET A 79 -1.41 7.72 -10.42
N ASP A 80 -0.99 6.65 -11.09
CA ASP A 80 -1.55 6.28 -12.38
C ASP A 80 -2.43 5.05 -12.14
N ILE A 81 -3.69 5.13 -12.54
CA ILE A 81 -4.63 4.04 -12.30
C ILE A 81 -5.39 3.73 -13.58
N ASP A 82 -5.46 2.44 -13.91
CA ASP A 82 -6.32 1.94 -14.98
C ASP A 82 -7.44 1.12 -14.35
N PHE A 83 -8.68 1.51 -14.62
CA PHE A 83 -9.87 0.78 -14.20
C PHE A 83 -10.30 -0.08 -15.38
N LEU A 84 -9.98 -1.37 -15.31
CA LEU A 84 -10.14 -2.25 -16.46
C LEU A 84 -11.46 -2.99 -16.47
N ARG A 85 -11.93 -3.43 -15.29
CA ARG A 85 -13.19 -4.14 -15.13
C ARG A 85 -13.80 -3.83 -13.78
N PRO A 86 -15.12 -3.81 -13.65
CA PRO A 86 -15.77 -3.49 -12.38
C PRO A 86 -15.82 -4.69 -11.44
N ALA A 87 -15.73 -4.41 -10.15
CA ALA A 87 -16.08 -5.36 -9.11
C ALA A 87 -17.51 -5.11 -8.67
N ARG A 88 -18.12 -6.13 -8.09
CA ARG A 88 -19.50 -6.11 -7.64
C ARG A 88 -19.63 -6.54 -6.20
N ILE A 89 -20.80 -6.30 -5.61
CA ILE A 89 -21.07 -6.69 -4.23
C ILE A 89 -20.75 -8.17 -4.03
N ASP A 90 -20.19 -8.49 -2.87
CA ASP A 90 -19.79 -9.83 -2.44
C ASP A 90 -18.59 -10.42 -3.18
N ASP A 91 -18.04 -9.74 -4.16
CA ASP A 91 -16.79 -10.20 -4.78
C ASP A 91 -15.66 -10.23 -3.74
N ILE A 92 -14.79 -11.23 -3.87
CA ILE A 92 -13.56 -11.32 -3.09
C ILE A 92 -12.42 -10.84 -3.99
N LEU A 93 -11.73 -9.83 -3.53
CA LEU A 93 -10.65 -9.21 -4.33
C LEU A 93 -9.32 -9.44 -3.66
N SER A 94 -8.28 -9.63 -4.48
CA SER A 94 -6.91 -9.61 -4.00
C SER A 94 -6.30 -8.26 -4.34
N VAL A 95 -5.68 -7.62 -3.36
CA VAL A 95 -4.96 -6.36 -3.52
C VAL A 95 -3.49 -6.68 -3.36
N GLU A 96 -2.76 -6.65 -4.46
CA GLU A 96 -1.34 -6.98 -4.46
C GLU A 96 -0.51 -5.70 -4.54
N THR A 97 0.55 -5.64 -3.74
CA THR A 97 1.44 -4.48 -3.66
C THR A 97 2.87 -4.96 -3.78
N SER A 98 3.66 -4.30 -4.60
CA SER A 98 5.08 -4.58 -4.72
C SER A 98 5.84 -3.27 -4.85
N THR A 99 7.12 -3.29 -4.46
CA THR A 99 7.99 -2.12 -4.63
C THR A 99 8.69 -2.24 -5.98
N THR A 100 8.51 -1.24 -6.83
CA THR A 100 9.14 -1.24 -8.16
C THR A 100 10.37 -0.32 -8.21
N LEU A 101 10.43 0.67 -7.33
CA LEU A 101 11.59 1.55 -7.22
C LEU A 101 11.71 2.01 -5.78
N LEU A 102 12.91 1.99 -5.26
CA LEU A 102 13.22 2.45 -3.92
C LEU A 102 14.47 3.32 -4.01
N GLY A 103 14.39 4.57 -3.59
CA GLY A 103 15.53 5.45 -3.65
C GLY A 103 15.31 6.73 -2.89
N GLY A 104 16.24 7.06 -1.98
CA GLY A 104 16.21 8.30 -1.24
C GLY A 104 14.94 8.49 -0.44
N ALA A 105 14.23 9.58 -0.72
CA ALA A 105 13.02 9.94 -0.02
C ALA A 105 11.76 9.45 -0.73
N ARG A 106 11.87 8.63 -1.75
CA ARG A 106 10.70 8.20 -2.55
C ARG A 106 10.68 6.70 -2.79
N VAL A 107 9.47 6.21 -2.94
CA VAL A 107 9.20 4.81 -3.23
C VAL A 107 8.16 4.78 -4.35
N VAL A 108 8.33 3.90 -5.30
CA VAL A 108 7.31 3.64 -6.31
C VAL A 108 6.78 2.24 -6.09
N LEU A 109 5.46 2.15 -5.93
CA LEU A 109 4.78 0.88 -5.70
C LEU A 109 3.94 0.52 -6.91
N GLY A 110 3.96 -0.76 -7.26
CA GLY A 110 3.00 -1.30 -8.21
C GLY A 110 1.89 -1.99 -7.45
N GLN A 111 0.65 -1.73 -7.83
CA GLN A 111 -0.50 -2.36 -7.17
C GLN A 111 -1.49 -2.90 -8.18
N ARG A 112 -2.13 -4.01 -7.83
CA ARG A 112 -3.11 -4.66 -8.68
C ARG A 112 -4.26 -5.14 -7.83
N ILE A 113 -5.48 -4.95 -8.34
CA ILE A 113 -6.67 -5.52 -7.71
C ILE A 113 -7.24 -6.52 -8.70
N SER A 114 -7.43 -7.76 -8.25
CA SER A 114 -7.91 -8.85 -9.10
C SER A 114 -9.04 -9.61 -8.41
N ARG A 115 -9.92 -10.18 -9.22
CA ARG A 115 -10.91 -11.15 -8.77
C ARG A 115 -10.53 -12.48 -9.40
N GLY A 116 -9.98 -13.39 -8.60
CA GLY A 116 -9.39 -14.59 -9.15
C GLY A 116 -8.28 -14.24 -10.14
N ASP A 117 -8.38 -14.74 -11.36
CA ASP A 117 -7.39 -14.48 -12.38
C ASP A 117 -7.70 -13.22 -13.22
N THR A 118 -8.79 -12.54 -12.91
CA THR A 118 -9.22 -11.38 -13.68
C THR A 118 -8.67 -10.11 -13.07
N LEU A 119 -7.84 -9.39 -13.80
CA LEU A 119 -7.31 -8.10 -13.38
C LEU A 119 -8.39 -7.03 -13.53
N LEU A 120 -8.69 -6.34 -12.44
CA LEU A 120 -9.72 -5.29 -12.42
C LEU A 120 -9.13 -3.89 -12.43
N VAL A 121 -8.07 -3.68 -11.65
CA VAL A 121 -7.42 -2.37 -11.50
C VAL A 121 -5.92 -2.58 -11.47
N GLN A 122 -5.21 -1.69 -12.12
CA GLN A 122 -3.75 -1.66 -12.08
C GLN A 122 -3.31 -0.24 -11.76
N ALA A 123 -2.35 -0.11 -10.86
CA ALA A 123 -1.92 1.21 -10.40
C ALA A 123 -0.42 1.27 -10.21
N LYS A 124 0.11 2.47 -10.41
CA LYS A 124 1.48 2.83 -10.07
C LYS A 124 1.40 4.00 -9.13
N VAL A 125 2.00 3.87 -7.96
CA VAL A 125 1.86 4.85 -6.87
C VAL A 125 3.22 5.39 -6.49
N LYS A 126 3.40 6.70 -6.61
CA LYS A 126 4.63 7.37 -6.20
C LYS A 126 4.43 7.96 -4.83
N VAL A 127 5.24 7.52 -3.88
CA VAL A 127 5.15 7.88 -2.47
C VAL A 127 6.42 8.57 -2.04
N ALA A 128 6.28 9.64 -1.27
CA ALA A 128 7.42 10.32 -0.66
C ALA A 128 7.37 10.15 0.86
N VAL A 129 8.54 10.09 1.47
CA VAL A 129 8.66 10.14 2.93
C VAL A 129 8.94 11.60 3.30
N ILE A 130 8.09 12.15 4.14
CA ILE A 130 8.15 13.56 4.49
C ILE A 130 8.20 13.77 5.99
N SER A 131 8.76 14.92 6.41
CA SER A 131 8.70 15.41 7.78
C SER A 131 7.33 16.05 8.05
N PRO A 132 7.02 16.36 9.31
CA PRO A 132 5.79 17.11 9.62
C PRO A 132 5.68 18.45 8.87
N GLU A 133 6.81 19.04 8.50
CA GLU A 133 6.84 20.30 7.73
C GLU A 133 6.72 20.06 6.22
N GLY A 134 6.56 18.82 5.79
CA GLY A 134 6.42 18.50 4.38
C GLY A 134 7.73 18.36 3.61
N LYS A 135 8.87 18.33 4.31
CA LYS A 135 10.18 18.19 3.68
C LYS A 135 10.52 16.74 3.44
N PRO A 136 11.20 16.40 2.33
CA PRO A 136 11.62 15.03 2.06
C PRO A 136 12.52 14.47 3.16
N ARG A 137 12.30 13.19 3.44
CA ARG A 137 13.12 12.43 4.38
C ARG A 137 13.55 11.14 3.72
N ARG A 138 14.70 10.61 4.16
CA ARG A 138 15.17 9.33 3.63
C ARG A 138 14.19 8.23 3.98
N CYS A 139 13.82 7.42 2.98
CA CYS A 139 12.92 6.31 3.18
C CYS A 139 13.55 5.24 4.07
N LEU A 140 12.81 4.76 5.08
CA LEU A 140 13.31 3.73 5.98
C LEU A 140 13.66 2.43 5.25
N LEU A 141 12.91 2.09 4.22
CA LEU A 141 13.19 0.91 3.41
C LEU A 141 14.50 1.04 2.65
N TYR A 142 14.90 2.26 2.31
CA TYR A 142 16.16 2.54 1.63
C TYR A 142 17.37 2.29 2.52
N THR A 143 17.21 2.35 3.83
CA THR A 143 18.31 2.13 4.76
C THR A 143 18.60 0.66 5.02
N SER A 144 17.83 -0.25 4.42
CA SER A 144 18.07 -1.67 4.52
C SER A 144 19.48 -1.99 3.97
N PRO A 145 20.24 -2.87 4.60
CA PRO A 145 21.62 -3.17 4.20
C PRO A 145 21.71 -4.08 2.97
N SER A 146 20.85 -3.94 2.04
CA SER A 146 20.89 -4.73 0.82
C SER A 146 21.77 -4.04 -0.22
N PRO A 147 22.71 -4.74 -0.86
CA PRO A 147 23.50 -4.15 -1.94
C PRO A 147 22.63 -3.61 -3.09
N ARG A 148 21.46 -4.19 -3.25
CA ARG A 148 20.52 -3.77 -4.28
C ARG A 148 20.02 -2.36 -4.03
N ASP A 149 19.80 -2.01 -2.76
CA ASP A 149 19.28 -0.69 -2.41
C ASP A 149 20.28 0.40 -2.76
N ALA A 150 21.57 0.11 -2.68
CA ALA A 150 22.61 1.07 -2.98
C ALA A 150 22.63 1.44 -4.46
N THR A 151 22.09 0.61 -5.34
CA THR A 151 22.09 0.86 -6.77
C THR A 151 20.81 1.52 -7.27
N LEU A 152 19.81 1.67 -6.39
CA LEU A 152 18.51 2.21 -6.74
C LEU A 152 18.35 3.70 -6.47
N SER A 153 19.40 4.35 -6.02
CA SER A 153 19.35 5.80 -5.74
C SER A 153 19.26 6.69 -7.00
#